data_78bd0fda08c0904f24ae3da29c44b61d
#
_entry.id   78bd0fda08c0904f24ae3da29c44b61d
#
_cell.length_a   1.000
_cell.length_b   1.000
_cell.length_c   1.000
_cell.angle_alpha   90.00
_cell.angle_beta   90.00
_cell.angle_gamma   90.00
#
_symmetry.space_group_name_H-M   'P 1'
#
loop_
_entity.id
_entity.type
_entity.pdbx_description
1 polymer ?
#
loop_
_entity_poly.entity_id
_entity_poly.type
_entity_poly.pdbx_seq_one_letter_code
_entity_poly.pdbx_strand_id
1 'polypeptide(L)'
;MKKRIVTLFTVFLVAISSTAQKVDFEEYDLKNGLHVILHQDDSAPVITVGIMYHVGAKDEENGKTGMAHFYEHLLFTGTKNIDRGEWDVIQSKRGGTGNANTDWDRTYYYQTYPSNELKLALWMESERLLHPIIDQKAVNTQNEVVKEEKRQRMDNAPYGKVIYGDVYNHLFDKHNYGRPMIGYIKDLDAAKLEEFQDFYNKWYMPSNAVLVIAGDFEKSDAKKMVEDYFGSIPNKSKPERIKITEPERTTEKRVKEYDPNIQLPLIGMGYKTPSFKERDAKVLDVISTILSDGKSSRLYKKLVDDKKMALQAFSFSRPLEDYSVYLIGSILAQGTNNDDLIKEVDEEILKLQTELISDEDLQKVRNKFENQYVASNASVTGIASSLARYYLLGGDTNMINKELEIINSITKEEVREVAKKYLTKERRVIIDYLPESQKK
;
A
#
# COMPACT_ATOMS: atom_id res chain seq x y z
N MET A 1 61.12 -25.59 39.91
CA MET A 1 60.51 -25.80 38.59
C MET A 1 58.98 -25.65 38.72
N LYS A 2 58.43 -24.50 38.30
CA LYS A 2 56.97 -24.25 38.31
C LYS A 2 56.43 -24.50 36.91
N LYS A 3 55.61 -25.54 36.73
CA LYS A 3 54.93 -25.84 35.47
C LYS A 3 53.77 -24.85 35.29
N ARG A 4 53.80 -24.02 34.27
CA ARG A 4 52.66 -23.20 33.82
C ARG A 4 51.76 -24.06 32.91
N ILE A 5 50.53 -24.30 33.35
CA ILE A 5 49.48 -24.90 32.57
C ILE A 5 48.85 -23.77 31.74
N VAL A 6 49.02 -23.82 30.41
CA VAL A 6 48.33 -22.92 29.46
C VAL A 6 47.03 -23.61 29.07
N THR A 7 45.92 -23.11 29.55
CA THR A 7 44.56 -23.58 29.15
C THR A 7 44.19 -22.83 27.88
N LEU A 8 44.15 -23.56 26.76
CA LEU A 8 43.65 -23.06 25.49
C LEU A 8 42.12 -23.01 25.55
N PHE A 9 41.52 -21.82 25.59
CA PHE A 9 40.08 -21.64 25.39
C PHE A 9 39.81 -21.59 23.87
N THR A 10 39.28 -22.69 23.32
CA THR A 10 38.79 -22.74 21.96
C THR A 10 37.37 -22.11 21.96
N VAL A 11 37.24 -20.85 21.50
CA VAL A 11 35.98 -20.20 21.26
C VAL A 11 35.36 -20.79 19.99
N PHE A 12 34.33 -21.60 20.14
CA PHE A 12 33.50 -22.06 19.04
C PHE A 12 32.61 -20.87 18.62
N LEU A 13 32.96 -20.18 17.54
CA LEU A 13 32.05 -19.26 16.86
C LEU A 13 30.97 -20.12 16.16
N VAL A 14 29.83 -20.29 16.80
CA VAL A 14 28.63 -20.76 16.13
C VAL A 14 28.12 -19.59 15.29
N ALA A 15 28.36 -19.63 13.98
CA ALA A 15 27.68 -18.76 13.04
C ALA A 15 26.20 -19.15 13.06
N ILE A 16 25.39 -18.43 13.83
CA ILE A 16 23.95 -18.51 13.75
C ILE A 16 23.60 -17.84 12.42
N SER A 17 23.42 -18.66 11.38
CA SER A 17 22.77 -18.22 10.16
C SER A 17 21.35 -17.84 10.56
N SER A 18 21.06 -16.56 10.72
CA SER A 18 19.70 -16.04 10.86
C SER A 18 18.98 -16.28 9.54
N THR A 19 18.36 -17.43 9.39
CA THR A 19 17.39 -17.64 8.34
C THR A 19 16.15 -16.85 8.73
N ALA A 20 15.73 -15.88 7.93
CA ALA A 20 14.47 -15.19 8.11
C ALA A 20 13.37 -16.26 8.34
N GLN A 21 12.61 -16.11 9.41
CA GLN A 21 11.59 -17.09 9.77
C GLN A 21 10.57 -17.19 8.63
N LYS A 22 10.43 -18.40 8.07
CA LYS A 22 9.49 -18.66 7.00
C LYS A 22 8.07 -18.54 7.53
N VAL A 23 7.23 -17.78 6.84
CA VAL A 23 5.79 -17.72 7.13
C VAL A 23 5.12 -18.97 6.59
N ASP A 24 4.60 -19.80 7.49
CA ASP A 24 3.91 -21.04 7.15
C ASP A 24 2.41 -20.76 6.99
N PHE A 25 1.80 -21.27 5.91
CA PHE A 25 0.38 -21.07 5.65
C PHE A 25 -0.21 -22.27 4.88
N GLU A 26 -1.52 -22.39 4.96
CA GLU A 26 -2.33 -23.31 4.18
C GLU A 26 -3.38 -22.49 3.40
N GLU A 27 -3.66 -22.87 2.16
CA GLU A 27 -4.65 -22.18 1.33
C GLU A 27 -5.56 -23.16 0.59
N TYR A 28 -6.82 -22.76 0.38
CA TYR A 28 -7.81 -23.55 -0.34
C TYR A 28 -8.96 -22.67 -0.85
N ASP A 29 -9.75 -23.21 -1.78
CA ASP A 29 -10.93 -22.52 -2.32
C ASP A 29 -12.22 -23.16 -1.80
N LEU A 30 -13.20 -22.33 -1.42
CA LEU A 30 -14.57 -22.76 -1.22
C LEU A 30 -15.27 -23.00 -2.57
N LYS A 31 -16.35 -23.76 -2.56
CA LYS A 31 -17.16 -24.05 -3.76
C LYS A 31 -17.71 -22.79 -4.44
N ASN A 32 -17.95 -21.74 -3.68
CA ASN A 32 -18.40 -20.46 -4.20
C ASN A 32 -17.26 -19.56 -4.71
N GLY A 33 -16.02 -20.05 -4.74
CA GLY A 33 -14.87 -19.35 -5.28
C GLY A 33 -14.17 -18.40 -4.31
N LEU A 34 -14.57 -18.35 -3.03
CA LEU A 34 -13.81 -17.61 -2.01
C LEU A 34 -12.49 -18.35 -1.75
N HIS A 35 -11.38 -17.65 -1.94
CA HIS A 35 -10.07 -18.16 -1.56
C HIS A 35 -9.82 -17.92 -0.08
N VAL A 36 -9.29 -18.94 0.62
CA VAL A 36 -9.04 -18.89 2.07
C VAL A 36 -7.59 -19.20 2.36
N ILE A 37 -6.95 -18.38 3.19
CA ILE A 37 -5.57 -18.56 3.64
C ILE A 37 -5.57 -18.64 5.17
N LEU A 38 -4.91 -19.68 5.70
CA LEU A 38 -4.78 -19.95 7.13
C LEU A 38 -3.31 -19.89 7.54
N HIS A 39 -2.96 -18.98 8.45
CA HIS A 39 -1.65 -18.92 9.10
C HIS A 39 -1.83 -19.14 10.61
N GLN A 40 -1.54 -20.33 11.08
CA GLN A 40 -1.62 -20.67 12.50
C GLN A 40 -0.33 -20.27 13.21
N ASP A 41 -0.48 -19.45 14.26
CA ASP A 41 0.62 -18.99 15.12
C ASP A 41 0.08 -18.83 16.57
N ASP A 42 0.49 -19.74 17.45
CA ASP A 42 0.08 -19.80 18.85
C ASP A 42 1.00 -19.02 19.80
N SER A 43 1.90 -18.21 19.27
CA SER A 43 2.84 -17.41 20.06
C SER A 43 2.16 -16.35 20.94
N ALA A 44 0.95 -15.93 20.58
CA ALA A 44 0.11 -15.02 21.35
C ALA A 44 -1.38 -15.39 21.18
N PRO A 45 -2.22 -15.26 22.23
CA PRO A 45 -3.63 -15.65 22.21
C PRO A 45 -4.50 -14.63 21.46
N VAL A 46 -4.15 -14.33 20.22
CA VAL A 46 -4.84 -13.36 19.37
C VAL A 46 -5.02 -13.92 17.95
N ILE A 47 -6.10 -13.51 17.30
CA ILE A 47 -6.35 -13.81 15.90
C ILE A 47 -6.63 -12.54 15.11
N THR A 48 -6.26 -12.54 13.84
CA THR A 48 -6.73 -11.57 12.85
C THR A 48 -7.52 -12.29 11.77
N VAL A 49 -8.74 -11.81 11.51
CA VAL A 49 -9.55 -12.19 10.36
C VAL A 49 -9.60 -11.00 9.42
N GLY A 50 -9.17 -11.20 8.19
CA GLY A 50 -9.16 -10.16 7.15
C GLY A 50 -9.81 -10.64 5.87
N ILE A 51 -10.60 -9.78 5.22
CA ILE A 51 -11.12 -10.02 3.88
C ILE A 51 -10.69 -8.92 2.93
N MET A 52 -10.03 -9.30 1.84
CA MET A 52 -9.56 -8.36 0.83
C MET A 52 -10.31 -8.59 -0.47
N TYR A 53 -10.96 -7.53 -0.95
CA TYR A 53 -11.70 -7.53 -2.21
C TYR A 53 -10.81 -6.94 -3.31
N HIS A 54 -10.76 -7.61 -4.45
CA HIS A 54 -10.03 -7.12 -5.62
C HIS A 54 -10.87 -6.07 -6.35
N VAL A 55 -11.07 -4.94 -5.69
CA VAL A 55 -11.74 -3.74 -6.19
C VAL A 55 -11.16 -2.52 -5.48
N GLY A 56 -10.78 -1.53 -6.26
CA GLY A 56 -10.25 -0.26 -5.78
C GLY A 56 -10.64 0.89 -6.70
N ALA A 57 -10.02 2.05 -6.49
CA ALA A 57 -10.37 3.25 -7.24
C ALA A 57 -10.15 3.13 -8.76
N LYS A 58 -9.27 2.22 -9.22
CA LYS A 58 -9.07 1.99 -10.67
C LYS A 58 -10.25 1.33 -11.36
N ASP A 59 -11.07 0.59 -10.61
CA ASP A 59 -12.20 -0.18 -11.15
C ASP A 59 -13.48 0.66 -11.29
N GLU A 60 -13.41 1.93 -10.90
CA GLU A 60 -14.54 2.85 -10.95
C GLU A 60 -14.80 3.36 -12.36
N GLU A 61 -16.07 3.59 -12.67
CA GLU A 61 -16.51 4.15 -13.96
C GLU A 61 -16.27 5.67 -14.01
N ASN A 62 -16.24 6.22 -15.22
CA ASN A 62 -16.18 7.67 -15.40
C ASN A 62 -17.42 8.34 -14.82
N GLY A 63 -17.22 9.39 -14.02
CA GLY A 63 -18.30 10.13 -13.36
C GLY A 63 -18.85 9.42 -12.12
N LYS A 64 -18.22 8.33 -11.66
CA LYS A 64 -18.60 7.57 -10.46
C LYS A 64 -17.38 7.29 -9.59
N THR A 65 -16.51 8.29 -9.44
CA THR A 65 -15.27 8.16 -8.68
C THR A 65 -15.51 8.21 -7.18
N GLY A 66 -14.67 7.51 -6.41
CA GLY A 66 -14.74 7.45 -4.95
C GLY A 66 -15.63 6.32 -4.42
N MET A 67 -16.25 5.51 -5.29
CA MET A 67 -17.13 4.43 -4.88
C MET A 67 -16.41 3.38 -4.03
N ALA A 68 -15.20 2.96 -4.39
CA ALA A 68 -14.46 1.96 -3.64
C ALA A 68 -14.14 2.45 -2.22
N HIS A 69 -13.66 3.68 -2.08
CA HIS A 69 -13.42 4.29 -0.77
C HIS A 69 -14.71 4.53 0.02
N PHE A 70 -15.78 4.91 -0.66
CA PHE A 70 -17.09 5.04 -0.02
C PHE A 70 -17.57 3.73 0.60
N TYR A 71 -17.33 2.60 -0.08
CA TYR A 71 -17.65 1.27 0.44
C TYR A 71 -16.79 0.87 1.64
N GLU A 72 -15.56 1.37 1.74
CA GLU A 72 -14.77 1.23 2.98
C GLU A 72 -15.56 1.71 4.20
N HIS A 73 -16.22 2.87 4.10
CA HIS A 73 -17.05 3.41 5.17
C HIS A 73 -18.43 2.74 5.27
N LEU A 74 -19.09 2.55 4.13
CA LEU A 74 -20.48 2.09 4.08
C LEU A 74 -20.67 0.72 4.74
N LEU A 75 -19.70 -0.18 4.58
CA LEU A 75 -19.77 -1.55 5.13
C LEU A 75 -19.52 -1.63 6.65
N PHE A 76 -19.33 -0.52 7.34
CA PHE A 76 -19.38 -0.41 8.80
C PHE A 76 -20.71 0.08 9.34
N THR A 77 -21.62 0.55 8.48
CA THR A 77 -22.86 1.18 8.96
C THR A 77 -23.83 0.20 9.60
N GLY A 78 -23.77 -1.07 9.25
CA GLY A 78 -24.60 -2.14 9.78
C GLY A 78 -24.96 -3.18 8.72
N THR A 79 -25.53 -4.27 9.19
CA THR A 79 -26.02 -5.39 8.37
C THR A 79 -27.44 -5.74 8.76
N LYS A 80 -28.04 -6.73 8.09
CA LYS A 80 -29.36 -7.23 8.49
C LYS A 80 -29.44 -7.68 9.96
N ASN A 81 -28.33 -8.19 10.49
CA ASN A 81 -28.26 -8.78 11.83
C ASN A 81 -27.37 -7.98 12.81
N ILE A 82 -26.79 -6.88 12.37
CA ILE A 82 -26.02 -5.94 13.18
C ILE A 82 -26.62 -4.55 12.97
N ASP A 83 -27.21 -3.98 14.01
CA ASP A 83 -27.83 -2.67 13.93
C ASP A 83 -26.82 -1.56 13.62
N ARG A 84 -27.31 -0.44 13.09
CA ARG A 84 -26.47 0.72 12.79
C ARG A 84 -25.77 1.25 14.03
N GLY A 85 -24.45 1.40 13.96
CA GLY A 85 -23.60 1.85 15.07
C GLY A 85 -23.25 0.77 16.08
N GLU A 86 -23.77 -0.45 15.94
CA GLU A 86 -23.46 -1.57 16.84
C GLU A 86 -22.15 -2.31 16.45
N TRP A 87 -21.63 -2.08 15.24
CA TRP A 87 -20.42 -2.76 14.78
C TRP A 87 -19.25 -2.57 15.76
N ASP A 88 -18.87 -1.32 16.03
CA ASP A 88 -17.78 -0.98 16.93
C ASP A 88 -18.08 -1.34 18.40
N VAL A 89 -19.36 -1.30 18.79
CA VAL A 89 -19.82 -1.67 20.12
C VAL A 89 -19.62 -3.17 20.36
N ILE A 90 -20.02 -4.01 19.40
CA ILE A 90 -19.84 -5.47 19.47
C ILE A 90 -18.32 -5.77 19.54
N GLN A 91 -17.56 -5.17 18.65
CA GLN A 91 -16.10 -5.35 18.56
C GLN A 91 -15.41 -4.98 19.89
N SER A 92 -15.67 -3.78 20.40
CA SER A 92 -15.05 -3.29 21.64
C SER A 92 -15.43 -4.12 22.87
N LYS A 93 -16.70 -4.53 22.99
CA LYS A 93 -17.17 -5.38 24.11
C LYS A 93 -16.50 -6.74 24.17
N ARG A 94 -15.96 -7.22 23.05
CA ARG A 94 -15.26 -8.51 22.93
C ARG A 94 -13.75 -8.38 22.89
N GLY A 95 -13.22 -7.18 23.20
CA GLY A 95 -11.78 -6.92 23.20
C GLY A 95 -11.17 -6.87 21.80
N GLY A 96 -12.00 -6.70 20.77
CA GLY A 96 -11.56 -6.61 19.39
C GLY A 96 -11.24 -5.18 18.97
N THR A 97 -10.45 -5.10 17.91
CA THR A 97 -10.18 -3.88 17.14
C THR A 97 -10.26 -4.20 15.66
N GLY A 98 -10.58 -3.21 14.86
CA GLY A 98 -10.62 -3.41 13.41
C GLY A 98 -10.49 -2.12 12.65
N ASN A 99 -10.20 -2.25 11.37
CA ASN A 99 -10.13 -1.13 10.46
C ASN A 99 -10.35 -1.61 9.02
N ALA A 100 -10.39 -0.66 8.10
CA ALA A 100 -10.34 -0.92 6.68
C ALA A 100 -9.40 0.07 5.98
N ASN A 101 -9.06 -0.22 4.75
CA ASN A 101 -8.36 0.72 3.88
C ASN A 101 -8.63 0.37 2.42
N THR A 102 -8.67 1.41 1.61
CA THR A 102 -8.82 1.32 0.15
C THR A 102 -7.53 1.77 -0.52
N ASP A 103 -7.21 1.12 -1.62
CA ASP A 103 -6.15 1.52 -2.54
C ASP A 103 -6.73 1.57 -3.97
N TRP A 104 -5.92 1.90 -4.96
CA TRP A 104 -6.36 1.85 -6.36
C TRP A 104 -6.76 0.44 -6.81
N ASP A 105 -6.13 -0.62 -6.24
CA ASP A 105 -6.28 -2.00 -6.70
C ASP A 105 -7.19 -2.86 -5.83
N ARG A 106 -7.42 -2.47 -4.57
CA ARG A 106 -8.09 -3.33 -3.60
C ARG A 106 -8.75 -2.54 -2.47
N THR A 107 -9.73 -3.19 -1.79
CA THR A 107 -10.31 -2.74 -0.51
C THR A 107 -10.14 -3.85 0.51
N TYR A 108 -9.61 -3.54 1.70
CA TYR A 108 -9.29 -4.51 2.74
C TYR A 108 -9.96 -4.15 4.06
N TYR A 109 -10.68 -5.12 4.63
CA TYR A 109 -11.28 -5.06 5.96
C TYR A 109 -10.59 -6.09 6.85
N TYR A 110 -10.32 -5.75 8.09
CA TYR A 110 -9.71 -6.68 9.03
C TYR A 110 -10.11 -6.38 10.47
N GLN A 111 -10.14 -7.44 11.26
CA GLN A 111 -10.46 -7.39 12.68
C GLN A 111 -9.48 -8.28 13.45
N THR A 112 -9.03 -7.80 14.60
CA THR A 112 -8.14 -8.53 15.52
C THR A 112 -8.85 -8.72 16.84
N TYR A 113 -8.87 -9.94 17.35
CA TYR A 113 -9.56 -10.33 18.58
C TYR A 113 -8.69 -11.27 19.42
N PRO A 114 -9.01 -11.45 20.73
CA PRO A 114 -8.59 -12.63 21.48
C PRO A 114 -8.99 -13.92 20.72
N SER A 115 -8.17 -14.97 20.79
CA SER A 115 -8.32 -16.20 19.99
C SER A 115 -9.68 -16.91 20.16
N ASN A 116 -10.29 -16.83 21.35
CA ASN A 116 -11.61 -17.39 21.63
C ASN A 116 -12.77 -16.73 20.87
N GLU A 117 -12.55 -15.60 20.22
CA GLU A 117 -13.57 -14.84 19.48
C GLU A 117 -13.52 -15.09 17.96
N LEU A 118 -12.80 -16.10 17.48
CA LEU A 118 -12.72 -16.43 16.04
C LEU A 118 -14.10 -16.58 15.39
N LYS A 119 -15.03 -17.22 16.08
CA LYS A 119 -16.40 -17.41 15.60
C LYS A 119 -17.11 -16.08 15.37
N LEU A 120 -16.95 -15.13 16.29
CA LEU A 120 -17.53 -13.78 16.17
C LEU A 120 -16.92 -13.03 14.98
N ALA A 121 -15.60 -13.04 14.85
CA ALA A 121 -14.90 -12.37 13.75
C ALA A 121 -15.35 -12.88 12.39
N LEU A 122 -15.45 -14.20 12.21
CA LEU A 122 -15.94 -14.81 10.97
C LEU A 122 -17.40 -14.49 10.69
N TRP A 123 -18.26 -14.52 11.72
CA TRP A 123 -19.65 -14.13 11.58
C TRP A 123 -19.79 -12.67 11.13
N MET A 124 -19.10 -11.73 11.76
CA MET A 124 -19.15 -10.31 11.39
C MET A 124 -18.70 -10.08 9.94
N GLU A 125 -17.61 -10.71 9.49
CA GLU A 125 -17.16 -10.59 8.10
C GLU A 125 -18.11 -11.26 7.10
N SER A 126 -18.75 -12.37 7.47
CA SER A 126 -19.77 -12.99 6.61
C SER A 126 -21.03 -12.12 6.49
N GLU A 127 -21.45 -11.43 7.57
CA GLU A 127 -22.55 -10.45 7.55
C GLU A 127 -22.21 -9.26 6.65
N ARG A 128 -20.99 -8.74 6.73
CA ARG A 128 -20.48 -7.68 5.85
C ARG A 128 -20.58 -8.05 4.38
N LEU A 129 -20.26 -9.29 4.02
CA LEU A 129 -20.29 -9.78 2.64
C LEU A 129 -21.69 -10.21 2.18
N LEU A 130 -22.59 -10.64 3.07
CA LEU A 130 -23.88 -11.20 2.66
C LEU A 130 -25.06 -10.23 2.84
N HIS A 131 -25.03 -9.42 3.90
CA HIS A 131 -26.20 -8.68 4.34
C HIS A 131 -25.96 -7.20 4.66
N PRO A 132 -25.07 -6.45 3.94
CA PRO A 132 -24.85 -5.05 4.27
C PRO A 132 -26.12 -4.21 4.04
N ILE A 133 -26.30 -3.19 4.86
CA ILE A 133 -27.41 -2.24 4.66
C ILE A 133 -26.92 -1.14 3.71
N ILE A 134 -27.41 -1.19 2.47
CA ILE A 134 -27.14 -0.20 1.42
C ILE A 134 -28.47 0.51 1.12
N ASP A 135 -28.78 1.55 1.86
CA ASP A 135 -29.97 2.38 1.68
C ASP A 135 -29.65 3.88 1.64
N GLN A 136 -30.61 4.68 1.28
CA GLN A 136 -30.43 6.13 1.10
C GLN A 136 -29.94 6.83 2.38
N LYS A 137 -30.36 6.36 3.56
CA LYS A 137 -29.92 6.94 4.84
C LYS A 137 -28.43 6.68 5.08
N ALA A 138 -27.96 5.46 4.82
CA ALA A 138 -26.56 5.10 4.94
C ALA A 138 -25.69 5.89 3.95
N VAL A 139 -26.13 5.96 2.69
CA VAL A 139 -25.45 6.73 1.64
C VAL A 139 -25.36 8.21 2.03
N ASN A 140 -26.46 8.84 2.43
CA ASN A 140 -26.43 10.26 2.81
C ASN A 140 -25.50 10.53 3.99
N THR A 141 -25.51 9.65 5.01
CA THR A 141 -24.65 9.81 6.19
C THR A 141 -23.17 9.68 5.81
N GLN A 142 -22.81 8.64 5.05
CA GLN A 142 -21.42 8.40 4.68
C GLN A 142 -20.90 9.42 3.66
N ASN A 143 -21.77 10.00 2.81
CA ASN A 143 -21.37 11.05 1.89
C ASN A 143 -20.78 12.26 2.65
N GLU A 144 -21.41 12.70 3.73
CA GLU A 144 -20.89 13.80 4.55
C GLU A 144 -19.58 13.42 5.27
N VAL A 145 -19.44 12.17 5.73
CA VAL A 145 -18.20 11.67 6.36
C VAL A 145 -17.04 11.69 5.36
N VAL A 146 -17.23 11.14 4.16
CA VAL A 146 -16.20 11.08 3.12
C VAL A 146 -15.81 12.47 2.63
N LYS A 147 -16.77 13.39 2.50
CA LYS A 147 -16.49 14.80 2.18
C LYS A 147 -15.64 15.48 3.24
N GLU A 148 -15.95 15.24 4.51
CA GLU A 148 -15.17 15.83 5.60
C GLU A 148 -13.76 15.25 5.64
N GLU A 149 -13.62 13.94 5.44
CA GLU A 149 -12.30 13.30 5.33
C GLU A 149 -11.47 13.89 4.18
N LYS A 150 -12.10 14.09 3.00
CA LYS A 150 -11.43 14.72 1.88
C LYS A 150 -10.94 16.13 2.23
N ARG A 151 -11.79 16.93 2.89
CA ARG A 151 -11.38 18.27 3.35
C ARG A 151 -10.18 18.20 4.30
N GLN A 152 -10.21 17.27 5.27
CA GLN A 152 -9.15 17.19 6.27
C GLN A 152 -7.84 16.65 5.69
N ARG A 153 -7.90 15.61 4.84
CA ARG A 153 -6.68 14.94 4.33
C ARG A 153 -6.10 15.57 3.07
N MET A 154 -6.94 16.20 2.25
CA MET A 154 -6.50 16.75 0.97
C MET A 154 -6.63 18.28 0.92
N ASP A 155 -7.84 18.80 1.16
CA ASP A 155 -8.11 20.20 0.83
C ASP A 155 -7.50 21.17 1.86
N ASN A 156 -7.47 20.80 3.15
CA ASN A 156 -6.95 21.63 4.25
C ASN A 156 -5.55 21.18 4.74
N ALA A 157 -5.14 19.95 4.43
CA ALA A 157 -3.82 19.49 4.86
C ALA A 157 -2.71 20.11 3.99
N PRO A 158 -1.65 20.69 4.58
CA PRO A 158 -0.49 21.12 3.83
C PRO A 158 0.06 19.98 2.96
N TYR A 159 0.28 20.25 1.68
CA TYR A 159 0.72 19.27 0.67
C TYR A 159 -0.24 18.09 0.43
N GLY A 160 -1.44 18.09 1.02
CA GLY A 160 -2.39 16.96 0.90
C GLY A 160 -2.80 16.68 -0.54
N LYS A 161 -3.09 17.71 -1.32
CA LYS A 161 -3.50 17.58 -2.73
C LYS A 161 -2.43 16.92 -3.58
N VAL A 162 -1.17 17.37 -3.45
CA VAL A 162 -0.09 16.82 -4.29
C VAL A 162 0.21 15.37 -3.94
N ILE A 163 0.14 14.99 -2.65
CA ILE A 163 0.45 13.64 -2.20
C ILE A 163 -0.65 12.63 -2.61
N TYR A 164 -1.92 13.01 -2.48
CA TYR A 164 -3.06 12.10 -2.69
C TYR A 164 -3.78 12.26 -4.02
N GLY A 165 -3.40 13.23 -4.85
CA GLY A 165 -4.11 13.52 -6.10
C GLY A 165 -3.24 14.01 -7.24
N ASP A 166 -2.66 15.20 -7.13
CA ASP A 166 -2.10 15.94 -8.29
C ASP A 166 -0.99 15.19 -9.01
N VAL A 167 -0.10 14.51 -8.28
CA VAL A 167 0.99 13.72 -8.88
C VAL A 167 0.42 12.66 -9.82
N TYR A 168 -0.58 11.91 -9.35
CA TYR A 168 -1.20 10.83 -10.12
C TYR A 168 -1.98 11.39 -11.32
N ASN A 169 -2.74 12.46 -11.10
CA ASN A 169 -3.52 13.12 -12.16
C ASN A 169 -2.65 13.65 -13.30
N HIS A 170 -1.44 14.13 -12.99
CA HIS A 170 -0.51 14.60 -14.01
C HIS A 170 0.32 13.48 -14.65
N LEU A 171 0.49 12.37 -13.96
CA LEU A 171 1.31 11.25 -14.40
C LEU A 171 0.57 10.30 -15.34
N PHE A 172 -0.73 10.09 -15.12
CA PHE A 172 -1.57 9.21 -15.93
C PHE A 172 -2.55 10.02 -16.79
N ASP A 173 -2.45 9.85 -18.11
CA ASP A 173 -3.30 10.56 -19.07
C ASP A 173 -4.59 9.76 -19.40
N LYS A 174 -4.57 8.43 -19.27
CA LYS A 174 -5.69 7.53 -19.60
C LYS A 174 -6.08 6.58 -18.47
N HIS A 175 -5.09 6.07 -17.75
CA HIS A 175 -5.32 5.06 -16.74
C HIS A 175 -6.02 5.65 -15.51
N ASN A 176 -6.94 4.89 -14.91
CA ASN A 176 -7.72 5.34 -13.77
C ASN A 176 -6.88 5.63 -12.51
N TYR A 177 -5.61 5.24 -12.47
CA TYR A 177 -4.68 5.68 -11.43
C TYR A 177 -4.48 7.20 -11.38
N GLY A 178 -4.78 7.91 -12.46
CA GLY A 178 -4.80 9.38 -12.47
C GLY A 178 -5.93 10.02 -11.66
N ARG A 179 -6.86 9.23 -11.11
CA ARG A 179 -7.96 9.75 -10.29
C ARG A 179 -7.61 9.71 -8.80
N PRO A 180 -8.08 10.69 -8.01
CA PRO A 180 -7.91 10.61 -6.57
C PRO A 180 -8.67 9.41 -6.00
N MET A 181 -8.03 8.65 -5.12
CA MET A 181 -8.61 7.44 -4.52
C MET A 181 -9.91 7.74 -3.76
N ILE A 182 -9.99 8.89 -3.10
CA ILE A 182 -11.20 9.35 -2.39
C ILE A 182 -12.30 9.83 -3.34
N GLY A 183 -12.01 9.98 -4.63
CA GLY A 183 -12.95 10.44 -5.65
C GLY A 183 -13.14 11.96 -5.71
N TYR A 184 -13.99 12.37 -6.66
CA TYR A 184 -14.43 13.75 -6.79
C TYR A 184 -15.76 13.94 -6.09
N ILE A 185 -15.89 15.00 -5.29
CA ILE A 185 -17.14 15.31 -4.55
C ILE A 185 -18.34 15.39 -5.49
N LYS A 186 -18.17 16.00 -6.66
CA LYS A 186 -19.24 16.11 -7.66
C LYS A 186 -19.80 14.76 -8.11
N ASP A 187 -18.95 13.73 -8.18
CA ASP A 187 -19.36 12.39 -8.58
C ASP A 187 -20.12 11.70 -7.44
N LEU A 188 -19.65 11.85 -6.20
CA LEU A 188 -20.31 11.32 -5.00
C LEU A 188 -21.68 11.98 -4.75
N ASP A 189 -21.79 13.29 -4.98
CA ASP A 189 -23.06 14.03 -4.84
C ASP A 189 -24.08 13.68 -5.92
N ALA A 190 -23.60 13.32 -7.13
CA ALA A 190 -24.47 12.95 -8.24
C ALA A 190 -24.92 11.48 -8.19
N ALA A 191 -24.21 10.65 -7.44
CA ALA A 191 -24.42 9.20 -7.41
C ALA A 191 -25.78 8.84 -6.78
N LYS A 192 -26.50 7.93 -7.44
CA LYS A 192 -27.80 7.43 -7.00
C LYS A 192 -27.66 6.14 -6.19
N LEU A 193 -28.66 5.84 -5.37
CA LEU A 193 -28.67 4.63 -4.55
C LEU A 193 -28.45 3.35 -5.38
N GLU A 194 -29.09 3.27 -6.55
CA GLU A 194 -28.98 2.13 -7.43
C GLU A 194 -27.53 1.91 -7.91
N GLU A 195 -26.76 2.99 -8.13
CA GLU A 195 -25.36 2.91 -8.56
C GLU A 195 -24.45 2.36 -7.45
N PHE A 196 -24.74 2.68 -6.18
CA PHE A 196 -24.10 2.04 -5.04
C PHE A 196 -24.44 0.54 -4.99
N GLN A 197 -25.72 0.18 -5.11
CA GLN A 197 -26.14 -1.21 -5.08
C GLN A 197 -25.53 -2.02 -6.24
N ASP A 198 -25.44 -1.44 -7.44
CA ASP A 198 -24.82 -2.06 -8.60
C ASP A 198 -23.32 -2.26 -8.40
N PHE A 199 -22.60 -1.27 -7.82
CA PHE A 199 -21.17 -1.40 -7.51
C PHE A 199 -20.92 -2.53 -6.52
N TYR A 200 -21.71 -2.62 -5.45
CA TYR A 200 -21.63 -3.73 -4.50
C TYR A 200 -21.87 -5.08 -5.20
N ASN A 201 -22.96 -5.18 -5.93
CA ASN A 201 -23.36 -6.38 -6.63
C ASN A 201 -22.33 -6.85 -7.67
N LYS A 202 -21.56 -5.92 -8.24
CA LYS A 202 -20.54 -6.19 -9.25
C LYS A 202 -19.22 -6.66 -8.63
N TRP A 203 -18.81 -6.12 -7.50
CA TRP A 203 -17.47 -6.27 -6.98
C TRP A 203 -17.35 -7.07 -5.68
N TYR A 204 -18.35 -6.98 -4.79
CA TYR A 204 -18.31 -7.63 -3.48
C TYR A 204 -18.95 -9.02 -3.56
N MET A 205 -18.14 -10.01 -3.87
CA MET A 205 -18.57 -11.40 -4.00
C MET A 205 -17.42 -12.34 -3.65
N PRO A 206 -17.73 -13.60 -3.26
CA PRO A 206 -16.72 -14.61 -2.87
C PRO A 206 -15.58 -14.76 -3.87
N SER A 207 -15.86 -14.94 -5.16
CA SER A 207 -14.82 -15.16 -6.18
C SER A 207 -13.95 -13.95 -6.50
N ASN A 208 -14.27 -12.78 -5.96
CA ASN A 208 -13.47 -11.54 -6.09
C ASN A 208 -12.80 -11.14 -4.76
N ALA A 209 -12.71 -12.07 -3.81
CA ALA A 209 -12.19 -11.82 -2.47
C ALA A 209 -11.22 -12.93 -2.03
N VAL A 210 -10.40 -12.60 -1.04
CA VAL A 210 -9.61 -13.55 -0.26
C VAL A 210 -9.87 -13.32 1.22
N LEU A 211 -10.17 -14.41 1.93
CA LEU A 211 -10.31 -14.44 3.38
C LEU A 211 -9.01 -14.96 3.99
N VAL A 212 -8.44 -14.24 4.94
CA VAL A 212 -7.24 -14.66 5.67
C VAL A 212 -7.54 -14.74 7.16
N ILE A 213 -7.12 -15.84 7.78
CA ILE A 213 -7.14 -16.03 9.22
C ILE A 213 -5.70 -16.25 9.66
N ALA A 214 -5.20 -15.41 10.57
CA ALA A 214 -3.85 -15.52 11.11
C ALA A 214 -3.89 -15.45 12.63
N GLY A 215 -3.09 -16.29 13.33
CA GLY A 215 -2.94 -16.28 14.77
C GLY A 215 -3.26 -17.63 15.44
N ASP A 216 -3.73 -17.56 16.69
CA ASP A 216 -3.95 -18.70 17.55
C ASP A 216 -5.35 -19.33 17.32
N PHE A 217 -5.41 -20.39 16.55
CA PHE A 217 -6.63 -21.15 16.28
C PHE A 217 -6.31 -22.58 15.79
N GLU A 218 -7.27 -23.48 15.95
CA GLU A 218 -7.17 -24.82 15.38
C GLU A 218 -7.65 -24.83 13.91
N LYS A 219 -6.80 -25.26 12.98
CA LYS A 219 -7.09 -25.25 11.53
C LYS A 219 -8.36 -26.03 11.16
N SER A 220 -8.60 -27.18 11.79
CA SER A 220 -9.81 -27.98 11.56
C SER A 220 -11.09 -27.22 11.89
N ASP A 221 -11.08 -26.51 13.02
CA ASP A 221 -12.22 -25.75 13.51
C ASP A 221 -12.44 -24.50 12.65
N ALA A 222 -11.35 -23.80 12.30
CA ALA A 222 -11.40 -22.66 11.39
C ALA A 222 -12.00 -23.04 10.03
N LYS A 223 -11.56 -24.15 9.40
CA LYS A 223 -12.12 -24.63 8.13
C LYS A 223 -13.61 -24.89 8.21
N LYS A 224 -14.06 -25.53 9.29
CA LYS A 224 -15.48 -25.80 9.50
C LYS A 224 -16.27 -24.51 9.67
N MET A 225 -15.80 -23.57 10.49
CA MET A 225 -16.46 -22.27 10.69
C MET A 225 -16.50 -21.47 9.38
N VAL A 226 -15.43 -21.47 8.60
CA VAL A 226 -15.40 -20.80 7.29
C VAL A 226 -16.44 -21.40 6.34
N GLU A 227 -16.56 -22.73 6.25
CA GLU A 227 -17.61 -23.37 5.45
C GLU A 227 -19.00 -23.00 5.95
N ASP A 228 -19.23 -23.02 7.28
CA ASP A 228 -20.52 -22.72 7.90
C ASP A 228 -20.97 -21.27 7.63
N TYR A 229 -20.04 -20.29 7.67
CA TYR A 229 -20.37 -18.88 7.51
C TYR A 229 -20.30 -18.38 6.07
N PHE A 230 -19.37 -18.89 5.27
CA PHE A 230 -19.12 -18.37 3.93
C PHE A 230 -19.53 -19.32 2.80
N GLY A 231 -19.61 -20.62 3.04
CA GLY A 231 -19.84 -21.62 2.00
C GLY A 231 -21.15 -21.47 1.24
N SER A 232 -22.20 -20.98 1.92
CA SER A 232 -23.52 -20.75 1.34
C SER A 232 -23.70 -19.37 0.68
N ILE A 233 -22.72 -18.46 0.80
CA ILE A 233 -22.81 -17.11 0.22
C ILE A 233 -22.88 -17.24 -1.32
N PRO A 234 -23.91 -16.67 -1.97
CA PRO A 234 -24.05 -16.75 -3.41
C PRO A 234 -22.88 -16.08 -4.12
N ASN A 235 -22.37 -16.72 -5.15
CA ASN A 235 -21.36 -16.14 -6.02
C ASN A 235 -21.98 -15.72 -7.36
N LYS A 236 -21.41 -14.71 -7.97
CA LYS A 236 -21.70 -14.25 -9.32
C LYS A 236 -20.48 -14.49 -10.21
N SER A 237 -20.62 -14.32 -11.49
CA SER A 237 -19.47 -14.33 -12.40
C SER A 237 -18.48 -13.25 -11.98
N LYS A 238 -17.20 -13.62 -11.88
CA LYS A 238 -16.13 -12.67 -11.57
C LYS A 238 -16.19 -11.49 -12.55
N PRO A 239 -16.16 -10.25 -12.07
CA PRO A 239 -16.30 -9.09 -12.94
C PRO A 239 -15.15 -9.01 -13.94
N GLU A 240 -15.50 -8.70 -15.19
CA GLU A 240 -14.53 -8.45 -16.23
C GLU A 240 -13.87 -7.09 -16.02
N ARG A 241 -12.55 -7.02 -16.07
CA ARG A 241 -11.77 -5.79 -15.87
C ARG A 241 -11.37 -5.21 -17.21
N ILE A 242 -11.61 -3.93 -17.38
CA ILE A 242 -11.16 -3.19 -18.56
C ILE A 242 -9.65 -2.95 -18.40
N LYS A 243 -8.86 -3.51 -19.30
CA LYS A 243 -7.42 -3.27 -19.34
C LYS A 243 -7.15 -1.95 -20.05
N ILE A 244 -6.67 -0.95 -19.30
CA ILE A 244 -6.33 0.36 -19.85
C ILE A 244 -4.81 0.42 -20.05
N THR A 245 -4.39 0.67 -21.30
CA THR A 245 -2.98 0.88 -21.61
C THR A 245 -2.64 2.37 -21.49
N GLU A 246 -1.75 2.69 -20.59
CA GLU A 246 -1.22 4.04 -20.42
C GLU A 246 -0.07 4.29 -21.41
N PRO A 247 -0.10 5.35 -22.23
CA PRO A 247 0.96 5.64 -23.17
C PRO A 247 2.30 5.94 -22.46
N GLU A 248 3.41 5.61 -23.11
CA GLU A 248 4.72 6.01 -22.63
C GLU A 248 4.93 7.50 -22.83
N ARG A 249 5.44 8.16 -21.79
CA ARG A 249 5.84 9.57 -21.88
C ARG A 249 7.20 9.66 -22.56
N THR A 250 7.29 10.52 -23.58
CA THR A 250 8.50 10.74 -24.38
C THR A 250 9.05 12.16 -24.28
N THR A 251 8.38 13.01 -23.50
CA THR A 251 8.78 14.40 -23.25
C THR A 251 8.49 14.76 -21.80
N GLU A 252 9.39 15.51 -21.18
CA GLU A 252 9.17 16.03 -19.84
C GLU A 252 7.90 16.91 -19.80
N LYS A 253 7.07 16.67 -18.77
CA LYS A 253 5.93 17.54 -18.45
C LYS A 253 6.26 18.31 -17.18
N ARG A 254 6.11 19.63 -17.20
CA ARG A 254 6.24 20.47 -16.02
C ARG A 254 4.97 21.25 -15.79
N VAL A 255 4.45 21.19 -14.57
CA VAL A 255 3.21 21.86 -14.17
C VAL A 255 3.43 22.68 -12.90
N LYS A 256 2.59 23.69 -12.72
CA LYS A 256 2.54 24.48 -11.49
C LYS A 256 1.19 24.27 -10.83
N GLU A 257 1.23 23.90 -9.56
CA GLU A 257 0.06 23.79 -8.70
C GLU A 257 0.21 24.75 -7.51
N TYR A 258 -0.90 25.24 -6.99
CA TYR A 258 -0.91 26.22 -5.91
C TYR A 258 -1.74 25.74 -4.73
N ASP A 259 -1.22 25.94 -3.52
CA ASP A 259 -1.87 25.53 -2.28
C ASP A 259 -1.86 26.69 -1.27
N PRO A 260 -3.04 27.11 -0.78
CA PRO A 260 -3.14 28.15 0.23
C PRO A 260 -2.63 27.71 1.62
N ASN A 261 -2.48 26.40 1.84
CA ASN A 261 -2.14 25.84 3.16
C ASN A 261 -0.64 25.66 3.37
N ILE A 262 0.20 25.97 2.37
CA ILE A 262 1.64 25.84 2.49
C ILE A 262 2.35 27.20 2.47
N GLN A 263 3.50 27.25 3.12
CA GLN A 263 4.37 28.43 3.12
C GLN A 263 5.63 28.21 2.28
N LEU A 264 6.08 26.98 2.18
CA LEU A 264 7.30 26.62 1.45
C LEU A 264 6.94 25.79 0.22
N PRO A 265 7.62 26.03 -0.92
CA PRO A 265 7.43 25.24 -2.11
C PRO A 265 7.82 23.76 -1.90
N LEU A 266 7.18 22.89 -2.66
CA LEU A 266 7.61 21.51 -2.84
C LEU A 266 7.87 21.27 -4.33
N ILE A 267 9.00 20.66 -4.65
CA ILE A 267 9.26 20.09 -5.99
C ILE A 267 8.98 18.59 -5.93
N GLY A 268 8.06 18.15 -6.78
CA GLY A 268 7.77 16.72 -6.97
C GLY A 268 8.18 16.28 -8.37
N MET A 269 8.81 15.10 -8.48
CA MET A 269 9.13 14.43 -9.73
C MET A 269 8.49 13.06 -9.73
N GLY A 270 7.53 12.83 -10.63
CA GLY A 270 6.81 11.57 -10.77
C GLY A 270 7.24 10.81 -12.01
N TYR A 271 7.39 9.50 -11.89
CA TYR A 271 7.69 8.58 -12.99
C TYR A 271 6.70 7.43 -12.98
N LYS A 272 6.12 7.11 -14.13
CA LYS A 272 5.40 5.85 -14.32
C LYS A 272 6.42 4.72 -14.44
N THR A 273 6.23 3.69 -13.65
CA THR A 273 7.14 2.54 -13.53
C THR A 273 6.38 1.23 -13.72
N PRO A 274 7.05 0.08 -13.87
CA PRO A 274 6.35 -1.17 -14.15
C PRO A 274 5.49 -1.64 -12.98
N SER A 275 4.59 -2.59 -13.26
CA SER A 275 3.81 -3.31 -12.25
C SER A 275 4.69 -3.82 -11.11
N PHE A 276 4.15 -3.83 -9.89
CA PHE A 276 4.88 -4.37 -8.72
C PHE A 276 5.26 -5.86 -8.87
N LYS A 277 4.65 -6.57 -9.82
CA LYS A 277 4.97 -7.98 -10.16
C LYS A 277 6.31 -8.12 -10.88
N GLU A 278 6.77 -7.05 -11.51
CA GLU A 278 8.00 -7.07 -12.29
C GLU A 278 9.24 -6.86 -11.41
N ARG A 279 10.34 -7.52 -11.77
CA ARG A 279 11.61 -7.40 -11.04
C ARG A 279 12.12 -5.96 -10.99
N ASP A 280 11.97 -5.20 -12.07
CA ASP A 280 12.40 -3.80 -12.14
C ASP A 280 11.73 -2.93 -11.06
N ALA A 281 10.50 -3.24 -10.66
CA ALA A 281 9.82 -2.54 -9.56
C ALA A 281 10.56 -2.75 -8.22
N LYS A 282 11.05 -3.96 -7.95
CA LYS A 282 11.85 -4.24 -6.75
C LYS A 282 13.22 -3.54 -6.78
N VAL A 283 13.82 -3.40 -7.96
CA VAL A 283 15.05 -2.61 -8.11
C VAL A 283 14.78 -1.12 -7.86
N LEU A 284 13.62 -0.59 -8.26
CA LEU A 284 13.22 0.78 -7.96
C LEU A 284 12.99 1.02 -6.47
N ASP A 285 12.51 0.03 -5.72
CA ASP A 285 12.42 0.09 -4.25
C ASP A 285 13.83 0.22 -3.63
N VAL A 286 14.80 -0.54 -4.15
CA VAL A 286 16.23 -0.42 -3.76
C VAL A 286 16.78 0.97 -4.07
N ILE A 287 16.52 1.50 -5.27
CA ILE A 287 16.94 2.85 -5.68
C ILE A 287 16.34 3.90 -4.74
N SER A 288 15.06 3.77 -4.39
CA SER A 288 14.39 4.67 -3.45
C SER A 288 15.08 4.71 -2.09
N THR A 289 15.44 3.55 -1.55
CA THR A 289 16.14 3.44 -0.27
C THR A 289 17.52 4.11 -0.32
N ILE A 290 18.26 3.94 -1.42
CA ILE A 290 19.58 4.59 -1.61
C ILE A 290 19.43 6.12 -1.66
N LEU A 291 18.43 6.61 -2.39
CA LEU A 291 18.22 8.04 -2.61
C LEU A 291 17.77 8.78 -1.36
N SER A 292 16.85 8.21 -0.57
CA SER A 292 16.19 9.03 0.46
C SER A 292 15.93 8.38 1.82
N ASP A 293 16.24 7.09 2.02
CA ASP A 293 15.91 6.47 3.30
C ASP A 293 16.93 6.78 4.41
N GLY A 294 16.53 7.71 5.27
CA GLY A 294 17.28 8.18 6.43
C GLY A 294 18.31 9.26 6.12
N LYS A 295 18.89 9.84 7.18
CA LYS A 295 19.81 11.00 7.09
C LYS A 295 21.12 10.71 6.33
N SER A 296 21.51 9.45 6.21
CA SER A 296 22.70 9.05 5.46
C SER A 296 22.43 8.80 3.98
N SER A 297 21.22 9.02 3.49
CA SER A 297 20.84 8.85 2.09
C SER A 297 21.40 9.98 1.21
N ARG A 298 21.51 9.70 -0.10
CA ARG A 298 22.19 10.62 -1.04
C ARG A 298 21.51 11.97 -1.14
N LEU A 299 20.18 12.00 -1.31
CA LEU A 299 19.42 13.24 -1.42
C LEU A 299 19.41 14.02 -0.11
N TYR A 300 19.27 13.33 1.04
CA TYR A 300 19.29 14.02 2.33
C TYR A 300 20.62 14.71 2.58
N LYS A 301 21.74 13.99 2.43
CA LYS A 301 23.08 14.56 2.58
C LYS A 301 23.28 15.75 1.65
N LYS A 302 23.01 15.57 0.36
CA LYS A 302 23.28 16.59 -0.64
C LYS A 302 22.41 17.84 -0.47
N LEU A 303 21.09 17.64 -0.36
CA LEU A 303 20.12 18.74 -0.41
C LEU A 303 19.88 19.39 0.97
N VAL A 304 19.89 18.59 2.05
CA VAL A 304 19.59 19.06 3.40
C VAL A 304 20.84 19.44 4.16
N ASP A 305 21.83 18.55 4.23
CA ASP A 305 23.01 18.76 5.07
C ASP A 305 24.07 19.65 4.40
N ASP A 306 24.45 19.36 3.16
CA ASP A 306 25.57 20.04 2.49
C ASP A 306 25.14 21.37 1.86
N LYS A 307 24.14 21.30 0.97
CA LYS A 307 23.69 22.47 0.17
C LYS A 307 22.66 23.33 0.89
N LYS A 308 21.96 22.79 1.90
CA LYS A 308 20.89 23.46 2.65
C LYS A 308 19.80 24.05 1.77
N MET A 309 19.51 23.39 0.65
CA MET A 309 18.51 23.78 -0.33
C MET A 309 17.11 23.24 0.01
N ALA A 310 17.03 22.20 0.83
CA ALA A 310 15.78 21.61 1.23
C ALA A 310 15.71 21.41 2.75
N LEU A 311 14.49 21.43 3.31
CA LEU A 311 14.20 21.00 4.68
C LEU A 311 13.98 19.50 4.74
N GLN A 312 13.44 18.92 3.66
CA GLN A 312 13.20 17.50 3.50
C GLN A 312 13.46 17.08 2.05
N ALA A 313 14.00 15.88 1.89
CA ALA A 313 14.12 15.21 0.60
C ALA A 313 13.69 13.76 0.79
N PHE A 314 12.84 13.28 -0.10
CA PHE A 314 12.29 11.93 -0.04
C PHE A 314 12.16 11.33 -1.43
N SER A 315 12.19 10.02 -1.51
CA SER A 315 11.73 9.25 -2.67
C SER A 315 11.02 8.00 -2.18
N PHE A 316 10.06 7.54 -2.93
CA PHE A 316 9.39 6.28 -2.67
C PHE A 316 8.78 5.70 -3.95
N SER A 317 8.71 4.39 -3.97
CA SER A 317 7.97 3.64 -4.96
C SER A 317 6.59 3.32 -4.40
N ARG A 318 5.55 3.58 -5.17
CA ARG A 318 4.18 3.15 -4.88
C ARG A 318 3.87 1.94 -5.75
N PRO A 319 3.95 0.73 -5.20
CA PRO A 319 3.71 -0.49 -5.96
C PRO A 319 2.22 -0.68 -6.22
N LEU A 320 1.80 -0.71 -7.50
CA LEU A 320 0.42 -0.93 -7.94
C LEU A 320 0.38 -2.05 -8.98
N GLU A 321 -0.83 -2.59 -9.25
CA GLU A 321 -1.00 -3.82 -10.03
C GLU A 321 -0.68 -3.65 -11.51
N ASP A 322 -1.15 -2.57 -12.15
CA ASP A 322 -0.98 -2.36 -13.59
C ASP A 322 0.29 -1.56 -13.92
N TYR A 323 0.52 -0.47 -13.19
CA TYR A 323 1.70 0.39 -13.24
C TYR A 323 2.03 0.85 -11.84
N SER A 324 3.30 0.91 -11.49
CA SER A 324 3.73 1.56 -10.24
C SER A 324 4.07 3.03 -10.49
N VAL A 325 4.21 3.78 -9.39
CA VAL A 325 4.61 5.18 -9.43
C VAL A 325 5.87 5.36 -8.59
N TYR A 326 6.88 5.98 -9.18
CA TYR A 326 8.09 6.36 -8.47
C TYR A 326 8.12 7.88 -8.27
N LEU A 327 8.29 8.31 -7.04
CA LEU A 327 8.26 9.73 -6.67
C LEU A 327 9.58 10.15 -6.03
N ILE A 328 10.07 11.32 -6.42
CA ILE A 328 11.10 12.07 -5.72
C ILE A 328 10.50 13.42 -5.35
N GLY A 329 10.64 13.83 -4.10
CA GLY A 329 10.12 15.09 -3.64
C GLY A 329 11.07 15.81 -2.68
N SER A 330 10.99 17.13 -2.65
CA SER A 330 11.75 17.97 -1.73
C SER A 330 10.95 19.20 -1.31
N ILE A 331 10.87 19.45 0.00
CA ILE A 331 10.35 20.71 0.54
C ILE A 331 11.52 21.68 0.58
N LEU A 332 11.42 22.79 -0.15
CA LEU A 332 12.52 23.72 -0.32
C LEU A 332 12.77 24.56 0.94
N ALA A 333 14.03 24.84 1.20
CA ALA A 333 14.40 25.89 2.15
C ALA A 333 14.05 27.25 1.57
N GLN A 334 13.82 28.23 2.45
CA GLN A 334 13.46 29.57 2.03
C GLN A 334 14.54 30.20 1.11
N GLY A 335 14.14 30.75 -0.03
CA GLY A 335 15.03 31.38 -1.00
C GLY A 335 15.73 30.42 -1.96
N THR A 336 15.48 29.11 -1.87
CA THR A 336 16.02 28.14 -2.84
C THR A 336 15.31 28.27 -4.18
N ASN A 337 16.11 28.29 -5.25
CA ASN A 337 15.58 28.26 -6.62
C ASN A 337 15.17 26.84 -7.01
N ASN A 338 13.99 26.69 -7.62
CA ASN A 338 13.45 25.40 -8.01
C ASN A 338 14.35 24.65 -9.01
N ASP A 339 14.86 25.37 -10.03
CA ASP A 339 15.66 24.76 -11.10
C ASP A 339 17.04 24.31 -10.58
N ASP A 340 17.62 25.05 -9.64
CA ASP A 340 18.86 24.66 -9.00
C ASP A 340 18.69 23.38 -8.16
N LEU A 341 17.58 23.23 -7.44
CA LEU A 341 17.29 22.02 -6.70
C LEU A 341 17.06 20.83 -7.66
N ILE A 342 16.29 21.03 -8.74
CA ILE A 342 16.05 19.99 -9.77
C ILE A 342 17.39 19.51 -10.36
N LYS A 343 18.31 20.43 -10.63
CA LYS A 343 19.65 20.11 -11.15
C LYS A 343 20.42 19.22 -10.17
N GLU A 344 20.39 19.52 -8.88
CA GLU A 344 21.09 18.72 -7.88
C GLU A 344 20.49 17.29 -7.73
N VAL A 345 19.16 17.15 -7.86
CA VAL A 345 18.49 15.84 -7.92
C VAL A 345 18.91 15.09 -9.19
N ASP A 346 18.92 15.76 -10.34
CA ASP A 346 19.32 15.20 -11.62
C ASP A 346 20.77 14.66 -11.59
N GLU A 347 21.67 15.36 -10.88
CA GLU A 347 23.04 14.89 -10.71
C GLU A 347 23.12 13.58 -9.91
N GLU A 348 22.31 13.40 -8.86
CA GLU A 348 22.27 12.14 -8.12
C GLU A 348 21.64 11.00 -8.94
N ILE A 349 20.60 11.29 -9.73
CA ILE A 349 20.04 10.32 -10.68
C ILE A 349 21.08 9.92 -11.73
N LEU A 350 21.82 10.91 -12.29
CA LEU A 350 22.88 10.65 -13.26
C LEU A 350 23.99 9.75 -12.70
N LYS A 351 24.39 9.94 -11.45
CA LYS A 351 25.35 9.04 -10.78
C LYS A 351 24.82 7.62 -10.72
N LEU A 352 23.54 7.41 -10.36
CA LEU A 352 22.93 6.08 -10.39
C LEU A 352 22.91 5.45 -11.79
N GLN A 353 22.80 6.26 -12.84
CA GLN A 353 22.79 5.80 -14.23
C GLN A 353 24.18 5.49 -14.80
N THR A 354 25.22 6.15 -14.30
CA THR A 354 26.56 6.09 -14.89
C THR A 354 27.57 5.31 -14.03
N GLU A 355 27.36 5.25 -12.73
CA GLU A 355 28.26 4.63 -11.77
C GLU A 355 27.61 3.40 -11.12
N LEU A 356 28.42 2.46 -10.66
CA LEU A 356 27.93 1.38 -9.80
C LEU A 356 27.85 1.91 -8.36
N ILE A 357 26.76 1.54 -7.66
CA ILE A 357 26.66 1.82 -6.21
C ILE A 357 27.75 1.05 -5.45
N SER A 358 28.12 1.52 -4.26
CA SER A 358 29.07 0.84 -3.41
C SER A 358 28.52 -0.46 -2.82
N ASP A 359 29.41 -1.37 -2.41
CA ASP A 359 29.00 -2.58 -1.67
C ASP A 359 28.36 -2.22 -0.33
N GLU A 360 28.82 -1.14 0.30
CA GLU A 360 28.27 -0.62 1.54
C GLU A 360 26.82 -0.12 1.35
N ASP A 361 26.54 0.64 0.29
CA ASP A 361 25.18 1.08 -0.04
C ASP A 361 24.24 -0.12 -0.25
N LEU A 362 24.69 -1.11 -1.03
CA LEU A 362 23.90 -2.30 -1.31
C LEU A 362 23.64 -3.13 -0.04
N GLN A 363 24.66 -3.32 0.82
CA GLN A 363 24.50 -4.04 2.08
C GLN A 363 23.57 -3.29 3.05
N LYS A 364 23.70 -1.96 3.12
CA LYS A 364 22.79 -1.12 3.92
C LYS A 364 21.34 -1.29 3.48
N VAL A 365 21.09 -1.31 2.17
CA VAL A 365 19.74 -1.53 1.62
C VAL A 365 19.21 -2.91 2.02
N ARG A 366 20.00 -3.98 1.85
CA ARG A 366 19.60 -5.34 2.26
C ARG A 366 19.23 -5.42 3.72
N ASN A 367 20.04 -4.85 4.60
CA ASN A 367 19.75 -4.80 6.04
C ASN A 367 18.43 -4.04 6.35
N LYS A 368 18.14 -2.97 5.60
CA LYS A 368 16.88 -2.22 5.77
C LYS A 368 15.66 -3.01 5.34
N PHE A 369 15.72 -3.68 4.20
CA PHE A 369 14.63 -4.55 3.74
C PHE A 369 14.42 -5.74 4.66
N GLU A 370 15.48 -6.33 5.20
CA GLU A 370 15.38 -7.37 6.21
C GLU A 370 14.65 -6.87 7.47
N ASN A 371 15.03 -5.69 7.98
CA ASN A 371 14.34 -5.06 9.10
C ASN A 371 12.86 -4.78 8.81
N GLN A 372 12.55 -4.25 7.62
CA GLN A 372 11.18 -3.98 7.20
C GLN A 372 10.35 -5.27 7.07
N TYR A 373 10.94 -6.31 6.51
CA TYR A 373 10.31 -7.63 6.41
C TYR A 373 9.98 -8.19 7.79
N VAL A 374 10.95 -8.18 8.72
CA VAL A 374 10.73 -8.64 10.10
C VAL A 374 9.65 -7.80 10.77
N ALA A 375 9.70 -6.47 10.67
CA ALA A 375 8.71 -5.58 11.27
C ALA A 375 7.30 -5.78 10.69
N SER A 376 7.17 -5.96 9.39
CA SER A 376 5.88 -6.18 8.72
C SER A 376 5.26 -7.53 9.08
N ASN A 377 6.09 -8.54 9.34
CA ASN A 377 5.66 -9.89 9.69
C ASN A 377 5.78 -10.19 11.20
N ALA A 378 5.98 -9.16 12.04
CA ALA A 378 6.04 -9.31 13.50
C ALA A 378 4.66 -9.43 14.17
N SER A 379 3.58 -9.24 13.44
CA SER A 379 2.22 -9.34 13.95
C SER A 379 1.34 -10.18 13.04
N VAL A 380 0.38 -10.88 13.62
CA VAL A 380 -0.62 -11.65 12.86
C VAL A 380 -1.41 -10.78 11.89
N THR A 381 -1.66 -9.51 12.22
CA THR A 381 -2.31 -8.54 11.32
C THR A 381 -1.44 -8.21 10.10
N GLY A 382 -0.14 -8.01 10.31
CA GLY A 382 0.81 -7.76 9.23
C GLY A 382 0.94 -8.95 8.29
N ILE A 383 1.07 -10.17 8.84
CA ILE A 383 1.09 -11.42 8.07
C ILE A 383 -0.21 -11.60 7.27
N ALA A 384 -1.37 -11.42 7.91
CA ALA A 384 -2.67 -11.54 7.24
C ALA A 384 -2.79 -10.58 6.05
N SER A 385 -2.40 -9.32 6.21
CA SER A 385 -2.41 -8.32 5.15
C SER A 385 -1.45 -8.68 4.00
N SER A 386 -0.25 -9.15 4.32
CA SER A 386 0.77 -9.55 3.34
C SER A 386 0.32 -10.76 2.52
N LEU A 387 -0.19 -11.82 3.18
CA LEU A 387 -0.70 -13.02 2.52
C LEU A 387 -1.86 -12.68 1.57
N ALA A 388 -2.85 -11.91 2.05
CA ALA A 388 -3.98 -11.47 1.24
C ALA A 388 -3.53 -10.70 -0.01
N ARG A 389 -2.61 -9.76 0.15
CA ARG A 389 -2.11 -8.92 -0.95
C ARG A 389 -1.31 -9.72 -1.97
N TYR A 390 -0.42 -10.61 -1.54
CA TYR A 390 0.38 -11.42 -2.46
C TYR A 390 -0.49 -12.37 -3.26
N TYR A 391 -1.49 -13.00 -2.63
CA TYR A 391 -2.46 -13.81 -3.36
C TYR A 391 -3.28 -12.95 -4.35
N LEU A 392 -4.00 -11.96 -3.83
CA LEU A 392 -5.04 -11.25 -4.60
C LEU A 392 -4.46 -10.45 -5.76
N LEU A 393 -3.40 -9.72 -5.53
CA LEU A 393 -2.78 -8.85 -6.53
C LEU A 393 -1.59 -9.51 -7.23
N GLY A 394 -0.85 -10.36 -6.53
CA GLY A 394 0.36 -11.02 -7.04
C GLY A 394 0.09 -12.35 -7.74
N GLY A 395 -0.94 -13.06 -7.32
CA GLY A 395 -1.24 -14.41 -7.80
C GLY A 395 -0.31 -15.51 -7.23
N ASP A 396 0.53 -15.17 -6.24
CA ASP A 396 1.43 -16.12 -5.56
C ASP A 396 1.57 -15.73 -4.08
N THR A 397 0.82 -16.40 -3.21
CA THR A 397 0.85 -16.19 -1.75
C THR A 397 2.26 -16.38 -1.18
N ASN A 398 3.04 -17.32 -1.75
CA ASN A 398 4.38 -17.63 -1.27
C ASN A 398 5.42 -16.53 -1.57
N MET A 399 5.03 -15.45 -2.26
CA MET A 399 5.88 -14.28 -2.41
C MET A 399 6.30 -13.69 -1.05
N ILE A 400 5.49 -13.85 0.00
CA ILE A 400 5.86 -13.47 1.35
C ILE A 400 7.20 -14.08 1.79
N ASN A 401 7.49 -15.31 1.36
CA ASN A 401 8.72 -16.02 1.69
C ASN A 401 9.86 -15.78 0.69
N LYS A 402 9.58 -15.22 -0.49
CA LYS A 402 10.54 -15.01 -1.57
C LYS A 402 11.06 -13.57 -1.66
N GLU A 403 10.35 -12.62 -1.06
CA GLU A 403 10.64 -11.19 -1.24
C GLU A 403 12.07 -10.80 -0.83
N LEU A 404 12.52 -11.28 0.33
CA LEU A 404 13.89 -11.02 0.78
C LEU A 404 14.94 -11.66 -0.13
N GLU A 405 14.68 -12.86 -0.64
CA GLU A 405 15.59 -13.51 -1.58
C GLU A 405 15.72 -12.70 -2.87
N ILE A 406 14.58 -12.21 -3.39
CA ILE A 406 14.56 -11.34 -4.58
C ILE A 406 15.38 -10.07 -4.32
N ILE A 407 15.17 -9.38 -3.22
CA ILE A 407 15.90 -8.16 -2.87
C ILE A 407 17.39 -8.46 -2.71
N ASN A 408 17.76 -9.54 -2.03
CA ASN A 408 19.16 -9.92 -1.82
C ASN A 408 19.88 -10.34 -3.11
N SER A 409 19.13 -10.78 -4.12
CA SER A 409 19.66 -11.14 -5.44
C SER A 409 19.89 -9.94 -6.38
N ILE A 410 19.43 -8.74 -6.02
CA ILE A 410 19.60 -7.53 -6.84
C ILE A 410 21.08 -7.14 -6.87
N THR A 411 21.58 -6.87 -8.08
CA THR A 411 22.97 -6.48 -8.34
C THR A 411 23.12 -4.98 -8.53
N LYS A 412 24.35 -4.50 -8.42
CA LYS A 412 24.69 -3.08 -8.67
C LYS A 412 24.44 -2.69 -10.13
N GLU A 413 24.66 -3.64 -11.04
CA GLU A 413 24.41 -3.47 -12.47
C GLU A 413 22.93 -3.31 -12.76
N GLU A 414 22.07 -4.12 -12.13
CA GLU A 414 20.60 -3.97 -12.25
C GLU A 414 20.14 -2.60 -11.75
N VAL A 415 20.66 -2.11 -10.62
CA VAL A 415 20.35 -0.77 -10.11
C VAL A 415 20.65 0.30 -11.14
N ARG A 416 21.85 0.23 -11.76
CA ARG A 416 22.24 1.19 -12.81
C ARG A 416 21.34 1.09 -14.06
N GLU A 417 21.10 -0.10 -14.57
CA GLU A 417 20.32 -0.29 -15.80
C GLU A 417 18.85 0.09 -15.61
N VAL A 418 18.26 -0.19 -14.45
CA VAL A 418 16.88 0.21 -14.13
C VAL A 418 16.80 1.73 -13.94
N ALA A 419 17.79 2.38 -13.31
CA ALA A 419 17.85 3.83 -13.25
C ALA A 419 17.90 4.48 -14.64
N LYS A 420 18.70 3.94 -15.58
CA LYS A 420 18.73 4.38 -16.97
C LYS A 420 17.41 4.21 -17.69
N LYS A 421 16.70 3.12 -17.44
CA LYS A 421 15.46 2.75 -18.14
C LYS A 421 14.29 3.63 -17.71
N TYR A 422 14.16 3.94 -16.42
CA TYR A 422 12.95 4.57 -15.87
C TYR A 422 13.14 6.00 -15.41
N LEU A 423 14.28 6.38 -14.86
CA LEU A 423 14.49 7.70 -14.25
C LEU A 423 15.09 8.70 -15.26
N THR A 424 14.51 8.80 -16.44
CA THR A 424 14.95 9.75 -17.46
C THR A 424 14.09 11.01 -17.48
N LYS A 425 14.65 12.12 -18.00
CA LYS A 425 13.95 13.41 -18.05
C LYS A 425 12.66 13.33 -18.88
N GLU A 426 12.72 12.59 -20.00
CA GLU A 426 11.59 12.48 -20.93
C GLU A 426 10.40 11.76 -20.33
N ARG A 427 10.65 10.87 -19.35
CA ARG A 427 9.61 10.03 -18.72
C ARG A 427 8.95 10.68 -17.51
N ARG A 428 9.44 11.84 -17.05
CA ARG A 428 8.97 12.43 -15.79
C ARG A 428 7.93 13.52 -15.94
N VAL A 429 7.18 13.69 -14.88
CA VAL A 429 6.38 14.87 -14.59
C VAL A 429 7.04 15.63 -13.46
N ILE A 430 7.30 16.91 -13.63
CA ILE A 430 7.73 17.83 -12.56
C ILE A 430 6.53 18.64 -12.12
N ILE A 431 6.33 18.72 -10.81
CA ILE A 431 5.31 19.56 -10.19
C ILE A 431 6.02 20.61 -9.33
N ASP A 432 5.93 21.88 -9.76
CA ASP A 432 6.22 23.01 -8.92
C ASP A 432 4.98 23.28 -8.04
N TYR A 433 4.97 22.79 -6.83
CA TYR A 433 3.88 22.93 -5.87
C TYR A 433 4.17 24.14 -4.98
N LEU A 434 3.43 25.22 -5.18
CA LEU A 434 3.78 26.55 -4.74
C LEU A 434 2.75 27.10 -3.73
N PRO A 435 3.18 27.95 -2.78
CA PRO A 435 2.23 28.74 -1.99
C PRO A 435 1.33 29.59 -2.87
N GLU A 436 0.05 29.71 -2.53
CA GLU A 436 -0.92 30.56 -3.26
C GLU A 436 -0.44 32.02 -3.37
N SER A 437 0.33 32.50 -2.39
CA SER A 437 0.94 33.84 -2.41
C SER A 437 1.92 34.07 -3.58
N GLN A 438 2.40 33.02 -4.24
CA GLN A 438 3.28 33.07 -5.41
C GLN A 438 2.54 33.04 -6.74
N LYS A 439 1.22 32.91 -6.71
CA LYS A 439 0.37 32.97 -7.91
C LYS A 439 0.33 34.41 -8.42
N LYS A 440 0.87 34.61 -9.62
CA LYS A 440 0.91 35.90 -10.30
C LYS A 440 -0.33 36.10 -11.16
#